data_6162247b53b491e31ea9d9e33f199176
#
_entry.id   6162247b53b491e31ea9d9e33f199176
#
_cell.length_a   1.000
_cell.length_b   1.000
_cell.length_c   1.000
_cell.angle_alpha   90.00
_cell.angle_beta   90.00
_cell.angle_gamma   90.00
#
_symmetry.space_group_name_H-M   'P 1'
#
loop_
_entity.id
_entity.type
_entity.pdbx_description
1 polymer ?
#
loop_
_entity_poly.entity_id
_entity_poly.type
_entity_poly.pdbx_seq_one_letter_code
_entity_poly.pdbx_strand_id
1 'polypeptide(L)'
;METAKSSIIKFPSPRAKTPQRLRQADSLKYFNHTQIRMLRRAARDRAELDFKKGKVTGIREWMAIDLLISTGLRVSEAADLKCSDLKLGYGESKIIVNEGKGNITGHVVINDSLKKHLKHFLAWKEEMGEPIGEGDPLFLGQRGQWTAQAIQQIVKKYLKALKLYEPGKSVHALRHSYGVELYAKEKDLRAVQKQLRHLSIQSTLIYADVTDESISKQIKGLWQ
;
A
#
# COMPACT_ATOMS: atom_id res chain seq x y z
N MET A 1 -9.49 -10.13 78.33
CA MET A 1 -9.90 -9.25 77.19
C MET A 1 -8.71 -9.07 76.25
N GLU A 2 -8.65 -9.92 75.23
CA GLU A 2 -7.58 -9.88 74.23
C GLU A 2 -8.08 -9.04 73.06
N THR A 3 -7.35 -7.99 72.75
CA THR A 3 -7.64 -7.12 71.65
C THR A 3 -7.06 -7.70 70.37
N ALA A 4 -7.91 -8.12 69.44
CA ALA A 4 -7.54 -8.61 68.13
C ALA A 4 -6.85 -7.50 67.29
N LYS A 5 -5.56 -7.70 66.91
CA LYS A 5 -4.84 -6.84 65.97
C LYS A 5 -5.35 -7.09 64.57
N SER A 6 -6.04 -6.11 64.00
CA SER A 6 -6.42 -6.08 62.59
C SER A 6 -5.15 -6.00 61.72
N SER A 7 -4.86 -7.05 60.94
CA SER A 7 -3.78 -7.08 59.96
C SER A 7 -4.24 -6.41 58.66
N ILE A 8 -3.75 -5.20 58.42
CA ILE A 8 -3.98 -4.50 57.13
C ILE A 8 -3.16 -5.19 56.07
N ILE A 9 -3.85 -5.85 55.11
CA ILE A 9 -3.22 -6.43 53.91
C ILE A 9 -2.81 -5.26 53.00
N LYS A 10 -1.49 -5.00 52.91
CA LYS A 10 -0.94 -4.04 51.95
C LYS A 10 -0.87 -4.71 50.58
N PHE A 11 -1.72 -4.32 49.64
CA PHE A 11 -1.58 -4.67 48.25
C PHE A 11 -0.35 -3.98 47.66
N PRO A 12 0.51 -4.71 46.90
CA PRO A 12 1.63 -4.07 46.23
C PRO A 12 1.08 -3.06 45.21
N SER A 13 1.49 -1.80 45.31
CA SER A 13 1.17 -0.79 44.33
C SER A 13 1.75 -1.21 42.95
N PRO A 14 0.97 -1.09 41.88
CA PRO A 14 1.49 -1.39 40.55
C PRO A 14 2.72 -0.51 40.30
N ARG A 15 3.87 -1.12 39.98
CA ARG A 15 5.06 -0.38 39.55
C ARG A 15 4.64 0.51 38.38
N ALA A 16 4.67 1.81 38.57
CA ALA A 16 4.45 2.77 37.51
C ALA A 16 5.43 2.45 36.38
N LYS A 17 4.93 1.94 35.28
CA LYS A 17 5.74 1.81 34.07
C LYS A 17 6.14 3.23 33.68
N THR A 18 7.45 3.50 33.73
CA THR A 18 8.03 4.76 33.22
C THR A 18 7.36 5.06 31.89
N PRO A 19 6.80 6.27 31.68
CA PRO A 19 6.19 6.61 30.42
C PRO A 19 7.24 6.35 29.32
N GLN A 20 6.98 5.40 28.43
CA GLN A 20 7.80 5.32 27.23
C GLN A 20 7.75 6.72 26.62
N ARG A 21 8.90 7.41 26.58
CA ARG A 21 9.05 8.61 25.76
C ARG A 21 8.40 8.29 24.44
N LEU A 22 7.33 8.98 24.11
CA LEU A 22 6.75 8.99 22.80
C LEU A 22 7.93 9.25 21.87
N ARG A 23 8.41 8.21 21.18
CA ARG A 23 9.39 8.39 20.11
C ARG A 23 8.74 9.42 19.22
N GLN A 24 9.44 10.55 19.02
CA GLN A 24 9.04 11.51 17.99
C GLN A 24 8.65 10.66 16.78
N ALA A 25 7.39 10.70 16.40
CA ALA A 25 6.91 9.94 15.28
C ALA A 25 7.79 10.34 14.12
N ASP A 26 8.65 9.41 13.64
CA ASP A 26 9.39 9.63 12.41
C ASP A 26 8.35 10.06 11.40
N SER A 27 8.48 11.29 10.89
CA SER A 27 7.47 11.87 10.01
C SER A 27 7.17 10.88 8.88
N LEU A 28 5.89 10.56 8.68
CA LEU A 28 5.46 9.57 7.71
C LEU A 28 6.09 9.86 6.35
N LYS A 29 6.95 8.96 5.89
CA LYS A 29 7.64 9.11 4.59
C LYS A 29 6.70 8.68 3.48
N TYR A 30 6.27 9.63 2.66
CA TYR A 30 5.42 9.38 1.49
C TYR A 30 5.85 10.26 0.31
N PHE A 31 5.35 9.96 -0.87
CA PHE A 31 5.51 10.78 -2.07
C PHE A 31 4.27 11.64 -2.26
N ASN A 32 4.45 12.92 -2.53
CA ASN A 32 3.34 13.80 -2.85
C ASN A 32 2.76 13.50 -4.25
N HIS A 33 1.61 14.08 -4.54
CA HIS A 33 0.88 13.87 -5.80
C HIS A 33 1.76 14.10 -7.05
N THR A 34 2.58 15.14 -7.06
CA THR A 34 3.49 15.45 -8.18
C THR A 34 4.54 14.36 -8.37
N GLN A 35 5.17 13.90 -7.28
CA GLN A 35 6.18 12.83 -7.31
C GLN A 35 5.58 11.49 -7.80
N ILE A 36 4.36 11.16 -7.36
CA ILE A 36 3.63 9.98 -7.85
C ILE A 36 3.34 10.08 -9.35
N ARG A 37 2.91 11.25 -9.83
CA ARG A 37 2.69 11.49 -11.27
C ARG A 37 3.98 11.36 -12.07
N MET A 38 5.09 11.90 -11.57
CA MET A 38 6.40 11.76 -12.22
C MET A 38 6.82 10.29 -12.34
N LEU A 39 6.69 9.51 -11.25
CA LEU A 39 7.02 8.09 -11.23
C LEU A 39 6.16 7.30 -12.23
N ARG A 40 4.84 7.51 -12.21
CA ARG A 40 3.91 6.86 -13.13
C ARG A 40 4.23 7.19 -14.59
N ARG A 41 4.49 8.46 -14.89
CA ARG A 41 4.85 8.91 -16.24
C ARG A 41 6.14 8.26 -16.71
N ALA A 42 7.21 8.30 -15.91
CA ALA A 42 8.49 7.71 -16.28
C ALA A 42 8.39 6.20 -16.54
N ALA A 43 7.59 5.47 -15.77
CA ALA A 43 7.37 4.05 -15.98
C ALA A 43 6.60 3.79 -17.29
N ARG A 44 5.56 4.58 -17.58
CA ARG A 44 4.80 4.49 -18.82
C ARG A 44 5.65 4.82 -20.05
N ASP A 45 6.37 5.95 -20.02
CA ASP A 45 7.21 6.39 -21.15
C ASP A 45 8.28 5.33 -21.46
N ARG A 46 8.83 4.67 -20.42
CA ARG A 46 9.74 3.54 -20.59
C ARG A 46 9.06 2.34 -21.24
N ALA A 47 7.84 2.00 -20.83
CA ALA A 47 7.08 0.89 -21.43
C ALA A 47 6.79 1.14 -22.91
N GLU A 48 6.39 2.35 -23.27
CA GLU A 48 6.16 2.75 -24.67
C GLU A 48 7.43 2.63 -25.53
N LEU A 49 8.59 3.04 -24.99
CA LEU A 49 9.87 2.90 -25.67
C LEU A 49 10.28 1.44 -25.84
N ASP A 50 10.10 0.62 -24.80
CA ASP A 50 10.44 -0.79 -24.85
C ASP A 50 9.51 -1.54 -25.82
N PHE A 51 8.21 -1.24 -25.83
CA PHE A 51 7.24 -1.80 -26.75
C PHE A 51 7.65 -1.55 -28.23
N LYS A 52 7.97 -0.30 -28.58
CA LYS A 52 8.45 0.06 -29.92
C LYS A 52 9.73 -0.68 -30.34
N LYS A 53 10.52 -1.15 -29.38
CA LYS A 53 11.77 -1.89 -29.59
C LYS A 53 11.60 -3.41 -29.47
N GLY A 54 10.37 -3.92 -29.37
CA GLY A 54 10.09 -5.33 -29.13
C GLY A 54 10.58 -5.84 -27.76
N LYS A 55 10.79 -4.95 -26.78
CA LYS A 55 11.22 -5.31 -25.42
C LYS A 55 10.03 -5.36 -24.49
N VAL A 56 10.04 -6.32 -23.58
CA VAL A 56 8.93 -6.60 -22.65
C VAL A 56 9.14 -6.04 -21.23
N THR A 57 10.38 -5.68 -20.89
CA THR A 57 10.74 -5.34 -19.51
C THR A 57 10.00 -4.11 -19.00
N GLY A 58 10.00 -3.03 -19.79
CA GLY A 58 9.34 -1.77 -19.39
C GLY A 58 7.84 -1.91 -19.20
N ILE A 59 7.18 -2.78 -19.98
CA ILE A 59 5.73 -3.04 -19.88
C ILE A 59 5.40 -3.66 -18.53
N ARG A 60 6.15 -4.69 -18.11
CA ARG A 60 5.98 -5.34 -16.81
C ARG A 60 6.31 -4.39 -15.65
N GLU A 61 7.39 -3.61 -15.78
CA GLU A 61 7.79 -2.63 -14.77
C GLU A 61 6.72 -1.54 -14.58
N TRP A 62 6.13 -1.05 -15.67
CA TRP A 62 5.05 -0.08 -15.59
C TRP A 62 3.81 -0.65 -14.91
N MET A 63 3.40 -1.88 -15.29
CA MET A 63 2.26 -2.54 -14.62
C MET A 63 2.48 -2.69 -13.12
N ALA A 64 3.67 -3.13 -12.69
CA ALA A 64 3.99 -3.30 -11.27
C ALA A 64 3.97 -1.97 -10.51
N ILE A 65 4.54 -0.91 -11.08
CA ILE A 65 4.55 0.43 -10.47
C ILE A 65 3.13 1.01 -10.40
N ASP A 66 2.35 0.91 -11.48
CA ASP A 66 0.98 1.43 -11.51
C ASP A 66 0.07 0.68 -10.53
N LEU A 67 0.23 -0.65 -10.44
CA LEU A 67 -0.47 -1.48 -9.46
C LEU A 67 -0.20 -1.00 -8.03
N LEU A 68 1.07 -0.87 -7.64
CA LEU A 68 1.45 -0.44 -6.29
C LEU A 68 0.92 0.97 -5.95
N ILE A 69 1.02 1.91 -6.88
CA ILE A 69 0.54 3.29 -6.72
C ILE A 69 -0.99 3.34 -6.59
N SER A 70 -1.69 2.52 -7.37
CA SER A 70 -3.16 2.59 -7.48
C SER A 70 -3.91 1.76 -6.46
N THR A 71 -3.23 0.88 -5.71
CA THR A 71 -3.87 -0.05 -4.77
C THR A 71 -3.35 0.06 -3.34
N GLY A 72 -2.13 0.55 -3.16
CA GLY A 72 -1.45 0.51 -1.87
C GLY A 72 -1.12 -0.91 -1.38
N LEU A 73 -1.07 -1.92 -2.26
CA LEU A 73 -0.65 -3.29 -1.91
C LEU A 73 0.73 -3.30 -1.25
N ARG A 74 0.94 -4.25 -0.33
CA ARG A 74 2.31 -4.55 0.11
C ARG A 74 3.08 -5.16 -1.05
N VAL A 75 4.38 -4.92 -1.11
CA VAL A 75 5.20 -5.42 -2.23
C VAL A 75 5.20 -6.95 -2.32
N SER A 76 5.14 -7.65 -1.20
CA SER A 76 5.00 -9.12 -1.16
C SER A 76 3.66 -9.57 -1.74
N GLU A 77 2.58 -8.89 -1.36
CA GLU A 77 1.24 -9.17 -1.91
C GLU A 77 1.19 -8.97 -3.42
N ALA A 78 1.80 -7.89 -3.92
CA ALA A 78 1.88 -7.64 -5.36
C ALA A 78 2.72 -8.69 -6.10
N ALA A 79 3.80 -9.19 -5.48
CA ALA A 79 4.64 -10.24 -6.04
C ALA A 79 3.92 -11.59 -6.11
N ASP A 80 3.06 -11.89 -5.13
CA ASP A 80 2.36 -13.16 -4.99
C ASP A 80 1.05 -13.23 -5.79
N LEU A 81 0.64 -12.12 -6.45
CA LEU A 81 -0.60 -12.08 -7.24
C LEU A 81 -0.55 -13.07 -8.41
N LYS A 82 -1.67 -13.75 -8.58
CA LYS A 82 -1.98 -14.60 -9.72
C LYS A 82 -2.90 -13.89 -10.70
N CYS A 83 -2.91 -14.32 -11.95
CA CYS A 83 -3.83 -13.77 -12.94
C CYS A 83 -5.30 -13.96 -12.54
N SER A 84 -5.64 -15.07 -11.89
CA SER A 84 -6.98 -15.38 -11.38
C SER A 84 -7.45 -14.51 -10.22
N ASP A 85 -6.53 -13.84 -9.51
CA ASP A 85 -6.87 -12.93 -8.41
C ASP A 85 -7.51 -11.62 -8.91
N LEU A 86 -7.37 -11.33 -10.20
CA LEU A 86 -7.88 -10.13 -10.83
C LEU A 86 -9.36 -10.31 -11.23
N LYS A 87 -10.28 -9.79 -10.42
CA LYS A 87 -11.72 -9.82 -10.72
C LYS A 87 -12.11 -8.57 -11.52
N LEU A 88 -12.01 -8.70 -12.85
CA LEU A 88 -12.14 -7.60 -13.82
C LEU A 88 -13.38 -7.74 -14.72
N GLY A 89 -14.31 -8.63 -14.39
CA GLY A 89 -15.55 -8.86 -15.12
C GLY A 89 -16.51 -7.66 -15.12
N TYR A 90 -17.68 -7.84 -15.71
CA TYR A 90 -18.75 -6.84 -15.66
C TYR A 90 -19.20 -6.67 -14.20
N GLY A 91 -19.27 -5.43 -13.72
CA GLY A 91 -19.61 -5.14 -12.31
C GLY A 91 -18.51 -5.45 -11.30
N GLU A 92 -17.41 -6.08 -11.71
CA GLU A 92 -16.29 -6.42 -10.83
C GLU A 92 -15.10 -5.49 -11.03
N SER A 93 -14.57 -4.93 -9.95
CA SER A 93 -13.41 -4.06 -9.96
C SER A 93 -12.62 -4.27 -8.66
N LYS A 94 -12.06 -5.48 -8.49
CA LYS A 94 -11.33 -5.85 -7.27
C LYS A 94 -10.20 -6.83 -7.56
N ILE A 95 -9.21 -6.80 -6.69
CA ILE A 95 -8.10 -7.76 -6.66
C ILE A 95 -8.24 -8.56 -5.37
N ILE A 96 -8.23 -9.88 -5.46
CA ILE A 96 -8.20 -10.78 -4.32
C ILE A 96 -6.76 -10.84 -3.81
N VAL A 97 -6.58 -10.75 -2.51
CA VAL A 97 -5.26 -10.79 -1.87
C VAL A 97 -5.28 -11.87 -0.81
N ASN A 98 -4.47 -12.89 -1.03
CA ASN A 98 -4.30 -14.00 -0.09
C ASN A 98 -3.21 -13.62 0.93
N GLU A 99 -3.55 -13.52 2.22
CA GLU A 99 -2.57 -13.30 3.27
C GLU A 99 -1.99 -14.66 3.69
N GLY A 100 -0.68 -14.84 3.47
CA GLY A 100 0.03 -16.12 3.64
C GLY A 100 0.11 -16.66 5.08
N LYS A 101 -0.39 -15.95 6.09
CA LYS A 101 -0.52 -16.42 7.48
C LYS A 101 -1.98 -16.37 7.91
N GLY A 102 -2.61 -17.53 8.05
CA GLY A 102 -3.96 -17.65 8.63
C GLY A 102 -5.10 -17.70 7.62
N ASN A 103 -4.84 -17.89 6.33
CA ASN A 103 -5.88 -18.05 5.29
C ASN A 103 -6.93 -16.92 5.25
N ILE A 104 -6.54 -15.71 5.64
CA ILE A 104 -7.41 -14.54 5.58
C ILE A 104 -7.32 -14.00 4.15
N THR A 105 -8.35 -14.27 3.37
CA THR A 105 -8.49 -13.70 2.03
C THR A 105 -9.14 -12.33 2.14
N GLY A 106 -8.43 -11.30 1.68
CA GLY A 106 -8.94 -9.94 1.58
C GLY A 106 -9.13 -9.52 0.12
N HIS A 107 -9.69 -8.34 -0.12
CA HIS A 107 -9.72 -7.75 -1.44
C HIS A 107 -9.41 -6.26 -1.40
N VAL A 108 -8.95 -5.74 -2.54
CA VAL A 108 -8.71 -4.32 -2.79
C VAL A 108 -9.61 -3.89 -3.93
N VAL A 109 -10.38 -2.82 -3.73
CA VAL A 109 -11.16 -2.21 -4.80
C VAL A 109 -10.24 -1.39 -5.70
N ILE A 110 -10.45 -1.48 -7.01
CA ILE A 110 -9.66 -0.75 -8.00
C ILE A 110 -10.53 0.19 -8.84
N ASN A 111 -9.93 1.27 -9.30
CA ASN A 111 -10.60 2.21 -10.20
C ASN A 111 -10.57 1.72 -11.66
N ASP A 112 -11.39 2.34 -12.51
CA ASP A 112 -11.54 1.95 -13.91
C ASP A 112 -10.25 2.11 -14.72
N SER A 113 -9.42 3.08 -14.39
CA SER A 113 -8.14 3.29 -15.07
C SER A 113 -7.20 2.09 -14.85
N LEU A 114 -7.04 1.65 -13.61
CA LEU A 114 -6.23 0.47 -13.30
C LEU A 114 -6.86 -0.81 -13.86
N LYS A 115 -8.20 -0.94 -13.76
CA LYS A 115 -8.94 -2.07 -14.35
C LYS A 115 -8.65 -2.20 -15.85
N LYS A 116 -8.72 -1.09 -16.58
CA LYS A 116 -8.39 -1.06 -18.02
C LYS A 116 -6.94 -1.44 -18.28
N HIS A 117 -6.01 -0.90 -17.49
CA HIS A 117 -4.58 -1.22 -17.63
C HIS A 117 -4.31 -2.70 -17.37
N LEU A 118 -4.90 -3.29 -16.32
CA LEU A 118 -4.78 -4.72 -16.02
C LEU A 118 -5.34 -5.61 -17.13
N LYS A 119 -6.50 -5.25 -17.71
CA LYS A 119 -7.05 -5.98 -18.87
C LYS A 119 -6.11 -5.95 -20.07
N HIS A 120 -5.55 -4.78 -20.40
CA HIS A 120 -4.57 -4.67 -21.48
C HIS A 120 -3.30 -5.46 -21.18
N PHE A 121 -2.86 -5.48 -19.93
CA PHE A 121 -1.69 -6.25 -19.54
C PHE A 121 -1.90 -7.77 -19.65
N LEU A 122 -3.08 -8.27 -19.26
CA LEU A 122 -3.42 -9.69 -19.43
C LEU A 122 -3.51 -10.08 -20.92
N ALA A 123 -4.17 -9.26 -21.76
CA ALA A 123 -4.22 -9.48 -23.20
C ALA A 123 -2.81 -9.48 -23.81
N TRP A 124 -1.97 -8.55 -23.43
CA TRP A 124 -0.56 -8.52 -23.85
C TRP A 124 0.21 -9.78 -23.42
N LYS A 125 0.01 -10.28 -22.18
CA LYS A 125 0.62 -11.54 -21.74
C LYS A 125 0.22 -12.71 -22.63
N GLU A 126 -1.07 -12.80 -22.98
CA GLU A 126 -1.60 -13.84 -23.85
C GLU A 126 -1.02 -13.76 -25.26
N GLU A 127 -0.93 -12.55 -25.85
CA GLU A 127 -0.27 -12.31 -27.14
C GLU A 127 1.22 -12.70 -27.14
N MET A 128 1.89 -12.54 -26.01
CA MET A 128 3.29 -12.94 -25.83
C MET A 128 3.47 -14.45 -25.52
N GLY A 129 2.40 -15.22 -25.48
CA GLY A 129 2.42 -16.63 -25.12
C GLY A 129 2.74 -16.89 -23.63
N GLU A 130 2.55 -15.89 -22.77
CA GLU A 130 2.73 -16.07 -21.32
C GLU A 130 1.48 -16.71 -20.71
N PRO A 131 1.64 -17.59 -19.73
CA PRO A 131 0.51 -18.24 -19.08
C PRO A 131 -0.33 -17.22 -18.28
N ILE A 132 -1.66 -17.34 -18.36
CA ILE A 132 -2.64 -16.48 -17.68
C ILE A 132 -3.72 -17.29 -16.93
N GLY A 133 -3.50 -18.58 -16.74
CA GLY A 133 -4.41 -19.49 -16.04
C GLY A 133 -4.57 -19.20 -14.54
N GLU A 134 -5.33 -20.04 -13.86
CA GLU A 134 -5.74 -19.83 -12.47
C GLU A 134 -4.56 -19.77 -11.49
N GLY A 135 -3.52 -20.56 -11.71
CA GLY A 135 -2.33 -20.62 -10.84
C GLY A 135 -1.20 -19.71 -11.27
N ASP A 136 -1.31 -19.08 -12.45
CA ASP A 136 -0.20 -18.40 -13.08
C ASP A 136 0.10 -17.04 -12.47
N PRO A 137 1.40 -16.70 -12.24
CA PRO A 137 1.76 -15.44 -11.63
C PRO A 137 1.45 -14.26 -12.55
N LEU A 138 1.00 -13.15 -11.94
CA LEU A 138 0.78 -11.91 -12.67
C LEU A 138 2.08 -11.36 -13.26
N PHE A 139 3.16 -11.40 -12.48
CA PHE A 139 4.49 -10.94 -12.90
C PHE A 139 5.44 -12.10 -13.13
N LEU A 140 5.74 -12.36 -14.39
CA LEU A 140 6.66 -13.40 -14.82
C LEU A 140 7.89 -12.78 -15.49
N GLY A 141 9.06 -13.25 -15.16
CA GLY A 141 10.34 -12.86 -15.78
C GLY A 141 11.08 -14.07 -16.32
N GLN A 142 12.26 -13.86 -16.86
CA GLN A 142 13.10 -14.94 -17.39
C GLN A 142 13.48 -16.02 -16.35
N ARG A 143 13.51 -15.65 -15.07
CA ARG A 143 13.87 -16.56 -13.96
C ARG A 143 12.64 -17.05 -13.19
N GLY A 144 11.45 -16.96 -13.76
CA GLY A 144 10.18 -17.31 -13.12
C GLY A 144 9.45 -16.10 -12.55
N GLN A 145 8.58 -16.33 -11.56
CA GLN A 145 7.79 -15.32 -10.88
C GLN A 145 8.68 -14.23 -10.25
N TRP A 146 8.26 -12.98 -10.35
CA TRP A 146 8.95 -11.88 -9.69
C TRP A 146 8.82 -11.98 -8.16
N THR A 147 9.93 -11.77 -7.48
CA THR A 147 9.96 -11.68 -6.02
C THR A 147 9.67 -10.26 -5.55
N ALA A 148 9.24 -10.12 -4.30
CA ALA A 148 9.10 -8.81 -3.66
C ALA A 148 10.39 -7.96 -3.77
N GLN A 149 11.55 -8.61 -3.65
CA GLN A 149 12.85 -7.95 -3.80
C GLN A 149 13.07 -7.42 -5.23
N ALA A 150 12.67 -8.18 -6.25
CA ALA A 150 12.77 -7.74 -7.64
C ALA A 150 11.92 -6.48 -7.87
N ILE A 151 10.68 -6.47 -7.39
CA ILE A 151 9.79 -5.30 -7.49
C ILE A 151 10.37 -4.10 -6.71
N GLN A 152 10.94 -4.31 -5.52
CA GLN A 152 11.63 -3.24 -4.78
C GLN A 152 12.78 -2.63 -5.56
N GLN A 153 13.60 -3.45 -6.23
CA GLN A 153 14.71 -2.96 -7.04
C GLN A 153 14.22 -2.18 -8.26
N ILE A 154 13.13 -2.61 -8.88
CA ILE A 154 12.48 -1.88 -9.98
C ILE A 154 12.05 -0.49 -9.51
N VAL A 155 11.27 -0.41 -8.43
CA VAL A 155 10.83 0.88 -7.86
C VAL A 155 12.03 1.75 -7.52
N LYS A 156 13.04 1.20 -6.84
CA LYS A 156 14.27 1.92 -6.47
C LYS A 156 15.01 2.48 -7.70
N LYS A 157 15.07 1.72 -8.79
CA LYS A 157 15.68 2.16 -10.07
C LYS A 157 15.01 3.44 -10.58
N TYR A 158 13.69 3.46 -10.65
CA TYR A 158 12.94 4.64 -11.10
C TYR A 158 13.07 5.84 -10.14
N LEU A 159 12.98 5.58 -8.82
CA LEU A 159 13.15 6.64 -7.83
C LEU A 159 14.53 7.29 -7.92
N LYS A 160 15.59 6.50 -8.15
CA LYS A 160 16.95 7.02 -8.35
C LYS A 160 17.05 7.85 -9.64
N ALA A 161 16.51 7.35 -10.76
CA ALA A 161 16.50 8.05 -12.04
C ALA A 161 15.79 9.42 -11.95
N LEU A 162 14.73 9.50 -11.13
CA LEU A 162 13.97 10.72 -10.88
C LEU A 162 14.53 11.60 -9.75
N LYS A 163 15.64 11.21 -9.12
CA LYS A 163 16.22 11.88 -7.94
C LYS A 163 15.25 11.98 -6.76
N LEU A 164 14.32 11.02 -6.64
CA LEU A 164 13.33 10.92 -5.56
C LEU A 164 13.69 9.89 -4.50
N TYR A 165 14.79 9.14 -4.70
CA TYR A 165 15.23 8.13 -3.76
C TYR A 165 15.88 8.75 -2.54
N GLU A 166 15.35 8.41 -1.36
CA GLU A 166 15.92 8.73 -0.06
C GLU A 166 15.98 7.45 0.79
N PRO A 167 16.99 7.27 1.67
CA PRO A 167 17.01 6.16 2.63
C PRO A 167 15.72 6.12 3.46
N GLY A 168 15.10 4.94 3.51
CA GLY A 168 13.81 4.74 4.20
C GLY A 168 12.57 5.23 3.44
N LYS A 169 12.72 5.88 2.27
CA LYS A 169 11.61 6.28 1.39
C LYS A 169 11.65 5.42 0.14
N SER A 170 11.06 4.25 0.22
CA SER A 170 11.11 3.20 -0.81
C SER A 170 9.70 2.75 -1.22
N VAL A 171 9.56 1.49 -1.60
CA VAL A 171 8.27 0.91 -2.01
C VAL A 171 7.16 1.04 -0.95
N HIS A 172 7.49 0.98 0.35
CA HIS A 172 6.50 1.22 1.41
C HIS A 172 5.95 2.65 1.40
N ALA A 173 6.76 3.63 0.99
CA ALA A 173 6.30 5.00 0.86
C ALA A 173 5.23 5.17 -0.23
N LEU A 174 5.18 4.29 -1.26
CA LEU A 174 4.08 4.28 -2.24
C LEU A 174 2.74 3.90 -1.59
N ARG A 175 2.76 2.90 -0.71
CA ARG A 175 1.57 2.52 0.07
C ARG A 175 1.13 3.63 1.01
N HIS A 176 2.07 4.31 1.66
CA HIS A 176 1.78 5.49 2.49
C HIS A 176 1.19 6.62 1.65
N SER A 177 1.75 6.88 0.45
CA SER A 177 1.19 7.88 -0.47
C SER A 177 -0.26 7.56 -0.83
N TYR A 178 -0.56 6.29 -1.13
CA TYR A 178 -1.93 5.86 -1.42
C TYR A 178 -2.86 6.09 -0.22
N GLY A 179 -2.43 5.75 1.00
CA GLY A 179 -3.21 5.98 2.22
C GLY A 179 -3.48 7.45 2.50
N VAL A 180 -2.45 8.32 2.33
CA VAL A 180 -2.57 9.78 2.47
C VAL A 180 -3.57 10.35 1.46
N GLU A 181 -3.44 9.99 0.18
CA GLU A 181 -4.34 10.50 -0.88
C GLU A 181 -5.78 10.01 -0.68
N LEU A 182 -5.96 8.74 -0.32
CA LEU A 182 -7.30 8.19 -0.06
C LEU A 182 -7.96 8.89 1.14
N TYR A 183 -7.22 9.09 2.23
CA TYR A 183 -7.72 9.81 3.39
C TYR A 183 -8.00 11.28 3.09
N ALA A 184 -7.10 11.93 2.33
CA ALA A 184 -7.26 13.35 1.98
C ALA A 184 -8.57 13.64 1.25
N LYS A 185 -9.04 12.67 0.44
CA LYS A 185 -10.21 12.80 -0.41
C LYS A 185 -11.53 12.84 0.38
N GLU A 186 -11.74 11.89 1.28
CA GLU A 186 -13.03 11.69 1.96
C GLU A 186 -12.94 11.78 3.49
N LYS A 187 -11.75 11.89 4.07
CA LYS A 187 -11.48 11.87 5.52
C LYS A 187 -12.03 10.63 6.25
N ASP A 188 -12.23 9.54 5.53
CA ASP A 188 -12.75 8.28 6.07
C ASP A 188 -11.62 7.29 6.38
N LEU A 189 -11.26 7.19 7.66
CA LEU A 189 -10.25 6.24 8.16
C LEU A 189 -10.66 4.78 8.01
N ARG A 190 -11.97 4.48 8.07
CA ARG A 190 -12.46 3.11 7.91
C ARG A 190 -12.30 2.63 6.48
N ALA A 191 -12.59 3.49 5.50
CA ALA A 191 -12.32 3.20 4.10
C ALA A 191 -10.83 2.95 3.86
N VAL A 192 -9.93 3.78 4.42
CA VAL A 192 -8.48 3.58 4.34
C VAL A 192 -8.06 2.27 5.00
N GLN A 193 -8.56 1.97 6.21
CA GLN A 193 -8.28 0.73 6.93
C GLN A 193 -8.66 -0.50 6.10
N LYS A 194 -9.88 -0.51 5.57
CA LYS A 194 -10.41 -1.61 4.74
C LYS A 194 -9.61 -1.79 3.47
N GLN A 195 -9.34 -0.70 2.76
CA GLN A 195 -8.64 -0.70 1.48
C GLN A 195 -7.18 -1.15 1.63
N LEU A 196 -6.51 -0.71 2.68
CA LEU A 196 -5.15 -1.14 3.00
C LEU A 196 -5.10 -2.48 3.73
N ARG A 197 -6.23 -3.03 4.15
CA ARG A 197 -6.32 -4.28 4.94
C ARG A 197 -5.45 -4.22 6.19
N HIS A 198 -5.58 -3.12 6.97
CA HIS A 198 -4.94 -3.00 8.25
C HIS A 198 -5.74 -3.76 9.32
N LEU A 199 -5.10 -4.69 10.01
CA LEU A 199 -5.73 -5.46 11.10
C LEU A 199 -6.16 -4.54 12.26
N SER A 200 -5.38 -3.49 12.54
CA SER A 200 -5.68 -2.51 13.56
C SER A 200 -5.89 -1.13 12.96
N ILE A 201 -6.90 -0.41 13.47
CA ILE A 201 -7.14 1.00 13.11
C ILE A 201 -5.95 1.88 13.49
N GLN A 202 -5.20 1.53 14.53
CA GLN A 202 -4.01 2.27 14.95
C GLN A 202 -2.96 2.37 13.83
N SER A 203 -2.84 1.33 13.01
CA SER A 203 -1.97 1.38 11.82
C SER A 203 -2.45 2.37 10.75
N THR A 204 -3.70 2.83 10.85
CA THR A 204 -4.32 3.77 9.91
C THR A 204 -4.31 5.20 10.45
N LEU A 205 -4.24 5.37 11.78
CA LEU A 205 -4.23 6.68 12.43
C LEU A 205 -3.08 7.59 11.97
N ILE A 206 -1.98 6.99 11.52
CA ILE A 206 -0.83 7.73 10.95
C ILE A 206 -1.20 8.61 9.73
N TYR A 207 -2.34 8.35 9.09
CA TYR A 207 -2.86 9.17 7.98
C TYR A 207 -3.78 10.30 8.43
N ALA A 208 -4.21 10.27 9.69
CA ALA A 208 -5.13 11.25 10.29
C ALA A 208 -4.43 12.20 11.24
N ASP A 209 -3.16 12.53 10.96
CA ASP A 209 -2.44 13.51 11.76
C ASP A 209 -3.14 14.86 11.66
N VAL A 210 -3.89 15.20 12.73
CA VAL A 210 -4.75 16.38 12.78
C VAL A 210 -3.95 17.50 13.42
N THR A 211 -3.63 18.52 12.64
CA THR A 211 -2.99 19.73 13.15
C THR A 211 -4.01 20.65 13.79
N ASP A 212 -3.59 21.47 14.77
CA ASP A 212 -4.43 22.51 15.40
C ASP A 212 -5.05 23.44 14.36
N GLU A 213 -4.33 23.71 13.26
CA GLU A 213 -4.82 24.49 12.14
C GLU A 213 -5.99 23.83 11.41
N SER A 214 -5.93 22.49 11.26
CA SER A 214 -7.03 21.70 10.69
C SER A 214 -8.24 21.69 11.61
N ILE A 215 -8.03 21.57 12.93
CA ILE A 215 -9.10 21.65 13.94
C ILE A 215 -9.75 23.03 13.89
N SER A 216 -8.96 24.09 13.88
CA SER A 216 -9.48 25.46 13.80
C SER A 216 -10.36 25.70 12.56
N LYS A 217 -10.01 25.12 11.42
CA LYS A 217 -10.85 25.19 10.22
C LYS A 217 -12.16 24.41 10.37
N GLN A 218 -12.11 23.24 11.01
CA GLN A 218 -13.29 22.38 11.19
C GLN A 218 -14.31 22.91 12.18
N ILE A 219 -13.85 23.60 13.24
CA ILE A 219 -14.75 24.20 14.24
C ILE A 219 -15.30 25.57 13.82
N LYS A 220 -14.70 26.20 12.80
CA LYS A 220 -15.19 27.49 12.30
C LYS A 220 -16.59 27.34 11.67
N GLY A 221 -17.56 27.96 12.29
CA GLY A 221 -18.97 27.87 11.86
C GLY A 221 -19.77 26.77 12.54
N LEU A 222 -19.18 26.03 13.51
CA LEU A 222 -19.97 25.15 14.37
C LEU A 222 -20.99 25.97 15.16
N TRP A 223 -22.25 25.58 15.10
CA TRP A 223 -23.37 26.21 15.85
C TRP A 223 -23.72 27.64 15.43
N GLN A 224 -23.33 28.08 14.21
CA GLN A 224 -23.74 29.36 13.62
C GLN A 224 -24.94 29.19 12.70
#